data_39348c988f03570e7c72552774258bb2
#
_entry.id   39348c988f03570e7c72552774258bb2
#
_cell.length_a   1.000
_cell.length_b   1.000
_cell.length_c   1.000
_cell.angle_alpha   90.00
_cell.angle_beta   90.00
_cell.angle_gamma   90.00
#
_symmetry.space_group_name_H-M   'P 1'
#
loop_
_entity.id
_entity.type
_entity.pdbx_description
1 polymer ?
#
loop_
_entity_poly.entity_id
_entity_poly.type
_entity_poly.pdbx_seq_one_letter_code
_entity_poly.pdbx_strand_id
1 'polypeptide(L)'
;KEFSSAISKTLDLQKILNETIHVLKDLMDVGNIYICMQDAPGEPYRGVASDQPLSDLAFAFEEENPMVQWLKDHEEPISYRDFRYSVEYKSMWEEEKHQLDKNHTRYCAGLKDGDNLAGVILITSSSSKKRLAYDEVEIISNITSVASIAIKNAKLYENARLEARTDELTGLLNRKYFYEVLNEEFEKNKDASLALAIINVDDFKLYNQLYGIKEGDMCLQRVADIINSSVGESGYTARYGAKEFAVLLPGYDLFSARNLVESIAKQIYVMNNRRTDMKLKPITVSAGISAAPYAAKNVKELLENVDLAVYHVKHSGKNGIQVFDTMFRNNNKDAHAKTHAHIYKEYESTIYALTAAIDAKDHYYLQ
;
A
#
# COMPACT_ATOMS: atom_id res chain seq x y z
N LYS A 1 -15.05 14.43 -26.49
CA LYS A 1 -13.65 14.95 -26.39
C LYS A 1 -13.34 15.53 -25.02
N GLU A 2 -14.24 16.31 -24.41
CA GLU A 2 -14.02 16.92 -23.09
C GLU A 2 -13.90 15.85 -22.00
N PHE A 3 -14.80 14.89 -21.93
CA PHE A 3 -14.77 13.77 -20.99
C PHE A 3 -13.46 12.97 -21.10
N SER A 4 -13.08 12.54 -22.30
CA SER A 4 -11.85 11.79 -22.53
C SER A 4 -10.60 12.60 -22.06
N SER A 5 -10.61 13.93 -22.27
CA SER A 5 -9.51 14.79 -21.81
C SER A 5 -9.49 15.01 -20.30
N ALA A 6 -10.65 15.06 -19.66
CA ALA A 6 -10.75 15.23 -18.19
C ALA A 6 -10.28 13.98 -17.45
N ILE A 7 -10.77 12.81 -17.85
CA ILE A 7 -10.44 11.53 -17.24
C ILE A 7 -9.00 11.09 -17.52
N SER A 8 -8.47 11.32 -18.74
CA SER A 8 -7.11 10.89 -19.08
C SER A 8 -6.00 11.62 -18.32
N LYS A 9 -6.31 12.74 -17.68
CA LYS A 9 -5.36 13.54 -16.88
C LYS A 9 -5.40 13.23 -15.39
N THR A 10 -6.39 12.51 -14.90
CA THR A 10 -6.49 12.14 -13.49
C THR A 10 -6.07 10.69 -13.28
N LEU A 11 -5.33 10.45 -12.20
CA LEU A 11 -4.94 9.12 -11.73
C LEU A 11 -5.68 8.75 -10.43
N ASP A 12 -6.64 9.60 -10.01
CA ASP A 12 -7.48 9.37 -8.84
C ASP A 12 -8.70 8.54 -9.25
N LEU A 13 -8.75 7.31 -8.79
CA LEU A 13 -9.82 6.36 -9.11
C LEU A 13 -11.20 6.93 -8.76
N GLN A 14 -11.36 7.53 -7.58
CA GLN A 14 -12.66 8.07 -7.14
C GLN A 14 -13.15 9.21 -8.05
N LYS A 15 -12.24 10.06 -8.50
CA LYS A 15 -12.57 11.12 -9.48
C LYS A 15 -12.99 10.53 -10.82
N ILE A 16 -12.30 9.49 -11.29
CA ILE A 16 -12.66 8.81 -12.54
C ILE A 16 -14.08 8.25 -12.45
N LEU A 17 -14.41 7.57 -11.34
CA LEU A 17 -15.73 6.99 -11.14
C LEU A 17 -16.84 8.06 -11.06
N ASN A 18 -16.62 9.11 -10.31
CA ASN A 18 -17.58 10.22 -10.16
C ASN A 18 -17.80 10.96 -11.49
N GLU A 19 -16.73 11.21 -12.25
CA GLU A 19 -16.85 11.86 -13.56
C GLU A 19 -17.57 10.96 -14.58
N THR A 20 -17.36 9.66 -14.50
CA THR A 20 -18.09 8.69 -15.34
C THR A 20 -19.60 8.75 -15.05
N ILE A 21 -20.00 8.81 -13.79
CA ILE A 21 -21.40 8.95 -13.38
C ILE A 21 -21.96 10.28 -13.92
N HIS A 22 -21.25 11.39 -13.70
CA HIS A 22 -21.67 12.72 -14.12
C HIS A 22 -21.93 12.79 -15.62
N VAL A 23 -21.01 12.31 -16.42
CA VAL A 23 -21.13 12.36 -17.89
C VAL A 23 -22.25 11.46 -18.41
N LEU A 24 -22.45 10.27 -17.83
CA LEU A 24 -23.60 9.43 -18.20
C LEU A 24 -24.94 10.12 -17.87
N LYS A 25 -25.02 10.82 -16.74
CA LYS A 25 -26.21 11.60 -16.35
C LYS A 25 -26.46 12.80 -17.26
N ASP A 26 -25.42 13.46 -17.72
CA ASP A 26 -25.53 14.62 -18.62
C ASP A 26 -25.95 14.22 -20.04
N LEU A 27 -25.51 13.07 -20.51
CA LEU A 27 -25.77 12.60 -21.87
C LEU A 27 -27.07 11.78 -22.01
N MET A 28 -27.59 11.26 -20.90
CA MET A 28 -28.71 10.32 -20.91
C MET A 28 -29.81 10.74 -19.91
N ASP A 29 -31.05 10.51 -20.30
CA ASP A 29 -32.20 10.64 -19.36
C ASP A 29 -32.35 9.34 -18.56
N VAL A 30 -31.54 9.22 -17.51
CA VAL A 30 -31.48 8.03 -16.64
C VAL A 30 -31.75 8.40 -15.18
N GLY A 31 -32.13 7.41 -14.40
CA GLY A 31 -32.29 7.53 -12.96
C GLY A 31 -30.92 7.58 -12.24
N ASN A 32 -30.78 6.78 -11.20
CA ASN A 32 -29.53 6.71 -10.45
C ASN A 32 -28.51 5.80 -11.16
N ILE A 33 -27.24 6.08 -10.92
CA ILE A 33 -26.12 5.30 -11.42
C ILE A 33 -25.28 4.80 -10.26
N TYR A 34 -24.94 3.52 -10.29
CA TYR A 34 -24.16 2.84 -9.28
C TYR A 34 -22.96 2.15 -9.94
N ILE A 35 -21.79 2.30 -9.35
CA ILE A 35 -20.59 1.58 -9.77
C ILE A 35 -20.19 0.65 -8.64
N CYS A 36 -20.12 -0.64 -8.98
CA CYS A 36 -19.63 -1.70 -8.09
C CYS A 36 -18.24 -2.15 -8.58
N MET A 37 -17.30 -2.32 -7.67
CA MET A 37 -15.96 -2.80 -7.99
C MET A 37 -15.59 -3.98 -7.09
N GLN A 38 -14.66 -4.78 -7.57
CA GLN A 38 -14.04 -5.89 -6.85
C GLN A 38 -12.70 -5.42 -6.27
N ASP A 39 -12.48 -5.65 -4.98
CA ASP A 39 -11.23 -5.26 -4.32
C ASP A 39 -10.08 -6.22 -4.65
N ALA A 40 -10.37 -7.52 -4.69
CA ALA A 40 -9.44 -8.56 -5.07
C ALA A 40 -10.15 -9.67 -5.88
N PRO A 41 -9.44 -10.41 -6.75
CA PRO A 41 -10.01 -11.54 -7.47
C PRO A 41 -10.68 -12.56 -6.52
N GLY A 42 -11.91 -12.95 -6.84
CA GLY A 42 -12.71 -13.85 -6.01
C GLY A 42 -13.56 -13.16 -4.94
N GLU A 43 -13.42 -11.86 -4.72
CA GLU A 43 -14.29 -11.11 -3.83
C GLU A 43 -15.53 -10.57 -4.57
N PRO A 44 -16.64 -10.32 -3.85
CA PRO A 44 -17.84 -9.77 -4.46
C PRO A 44 -17.64 -8.32 -4.95
N TYR A 45 -18.33 -7.97 -6.04
CA TYR A 45 -18.41 -6.59 -6.52
C TYR A 45 -19.32 -5.78 -5.60
N ARG A 46 -18.78 -4.75 -4.96
CA ARG A 46 -19.50 -3.90 -4.01
C ARG A 46 -19.57 -2.45 -4.50
N GLY A 47 -20.63 -1.74 -4.10
CA GLY A 47 -20.81 -0.33 -4.46
C GLY A 47 -19.68 0.54 -3.93
N VAL A 48 -19.03 1.28 -4.83
CA VAL A 48 -17.91 2.19 -4.51
C VAL A 48 -18.17 3.63 -4.94
N ALA A 49 -19.10 3.86 -5.87
CA ALA A 49 -19.50 5.19 -6.30
C ALA A 49 -20.97 5.20 -6.73
N SER A 50 -21.66 6.32 -6.49
CA SER A 50 -23.04 6.56 -6.89
C SER A 50 -23.34 8.06 -6.88
N ASP A 51 -24.37 8.46 -7.63
CA ASP A 51 -25.00 9.79 -7.51
C ASP A 51 -25.95 9.92 -6.31
N GLN A 52 -26.16 8.84 -5.56
CA GLN A 52 -26.92 8.77 -4.33
C GLN A 52 -26.06 8.21 -3.17
N PRO A 53 -26.43 8.46 -1.90
CA PRO A 53 -25.70 7.86 -0.77
C PRO A 53 -25.64 6.35 -0.87
N LEU A 54 -24.44 5.77 -0.75
CA LEU A 54 -24.20 4.32 -0.82
C LEU A 54 -24.80 3.56 0.38
N SER A 55 -25.13 4.26 1.48
CA SER A 55 -25.74 3.68 2.68
C SER A 55 -27.09 2.98 2.41
N ASP A 56 -27.77 3.36 1.34
CA ASP A 56 -29.09 2.80 0.97
C ASP A 56 -28.97 1.59 0.01
N LEU A 57 -27.75 1.19 -0.33
CA LEU A 57 -27.47 0.22 -1.37
C LEU A 57 -26.60 -0.94 -0.87
N ALA A 58 -27.26 -2.03 -0.62
CA ALA A 58 -26.62 -3.34 -0.43
C ALA A 58 -26.45 -4.07 -1.76
N PHE A 59 -25.94 -3.39 -2.81
CA PHE A 59 -25.55 -4.11 -4.03
C PHE A 59 -24.22 -4.82 -3.80
N ALA A 60 -24.28 -6.14 -3.80
CA ALA A 60 -23.13 -6.99 -3.89
C ALA A 60 -23.43 -8.08 -4.92
N PHE A 61 -22.53 -8.28 -5.87
CA PHE A 61 -22.62 -9.35 -6.84
C PHE A 61 -21.40 -10.26 -6.66
N GLU A 62 -21.67 -11.55 -6.46
CA GLU A 62 -20.60 -12.54 -6.42
C GLU A 62 -19.93 -12.66 -7.80
N GLU A 63 -18.70 -13.11 -7.82
CA GLU A 63 -17.96 -13.27 -9.07
C GLU A 63 -18.65 -14.26 -10.02
N GLU A 64 -19.28 -15.30 -9.49
CA GLU A 64 -20.01 -16.33 -10.23
C GLU A 64 -21.41 -15.90 -10.69
N ASN A 65 -21.86 -14.70 -10.33
CA ASN A 65 -23.15 -14.19 -10.78
C ASN A 65 -23.24 -14.22 -12.31
N PRO A 66 -24.30 -14.82 -12.90
CA PRO A 66 -24.42 -14.99 -14.35
C PRO A 66 -24.36 -13.69 -15.16
N MET A 67 -24.86 -12.56 -14.60
CA MET A 67 -24.74 -11.24 -15.22
C MET A 67 -23.27 -10.78 -15.21
N VAL A 68 -22.56 -10.99 -14.12
CA VAL A 68 -21.13 -10.66 -14.00
C VAL A 68 -20.32 -11.49 -15.00
N GLN A 69 -20.58 -12.78 -15.09
CA GLN A 69 -19.92 -13.66 -16.06
C GLN A 69 -20.20 -13.22 -17.50
N TRP A 70 -21.43 -12.88 -17.82
CA TRP A 70 -21.76 -12.36 -19.14
C TRP A 70 -20.97 -11.08 -19.47
N LEU A 71 -20.90 -10.14 -18.52
CA LEU A 71 -20.14 -8.89 -18.68
C LEU A 71 -18.63 -9.12 -18.79
N LYS A 72 -18.09 -10.21 -18.25
CA LYS A 72 -16.68 -10.58 -18.47
C LYS A 72 -16.41 -10.94 -19.94
N ASP A 73 -17.33 -11.66 -20.56
CA ASP A 73 -17.15 -12.21 -21.90
C ASP A 73 -17.59 -11.25 -23.03
N HIS A 74 -18.34 -10.19 -22.70
CA HIS A 74 -18.91 -9.28 -23.68
C HIS A 74 -18.50 -7.83 -23.42
N GLU A 75 -18.31 -7.07 -24.50
CA GLU A 75 -17.98 -5.64 -24.45
C GLU A 75 -19.23 -4.74 -24.39
N GLU A 76 -20.37 -5.26 -24.85
CA GLU A 76 -21.60 -4.50 -24.97
C GLU A 76 -22.33 -4.39 -23.62
N PRO A 77 -22.99 -3.24 -23.34
CA PRO A 77 -23.89 -3.12 -22.20
C PRO A 77 -25.09 -4.04 -22.31
N ILE A 78 -25.53 -4.59 -21.20
CA ILE A 78 -26.77 -5.34 -21.10
C ILE A 78 -27.94 -4.37 -21.05
N SER A 79 -28.91 -4.51 -21.99
CA SER A 79 -30.27 -4.01 -21.81
C SER A 79 -31.00 -4.94 -20.84
N TYR A 80 -31.31 -4.44 -19.63
CA TYR A 80 -31.94 -5.29 -18.63
C TYR A 80 -33.28 -5.87 -19.06
N ARG A 81 -34.05 -5.10 -19.86
CA ARG A 81 -35.32 -5.57 -20.42
C ARG A 81 -35.15 -6.83 -21.30
N ASP A 82 -34.09 -6.85 -22.10
CA ASP A 82 -33.84 -7.98 -23.00
C ASP A 82 -33.15 -9.12 -22.24
N PHE A 83 -32.28 -8.81 -21.32
CA PHE A 83 -31.58 -9.76 -20.45
C PHE A 83 -32.52 -10.63 -19.63
N ARG A 84 -33.69 -10.11 -19.20
CA ARG A 84 -34.69 -10.86 -18.43
C ARG A 84 -35.20 -12.12 -19.16
N TYR A 85 -35.03 -12.22 -20.46
CA TYR A 85 -35.42 -13.39 -21.25
C TYR A 85 -34.24 -14.35 -21.48
N SER A 86 -33.04 -14.01 -21.10
CA SER A 86 -31.82 -14.82 -21.30
C SER A 86 -31.78 -16.03 -20.36
N VAL A 87 -30.88 -16.97 -20.67
CA VAL A 87 -30.60 -18.14 -19.81
C VAL A 87 -29.86 -17.69 -18.56
N GLU A 88 -28.96 -16.74 -18.69
CA GLU A 88 -28.16 -16.16 -17.62
C GLU A 88 -29.07 -15.56 -16.55
N TYR A 89 -30.06 -14.74 -16.94
CA TYR A 89 -31.03 -14.18 -15.98
C TYR A 89 -31.80 -15.28 -15.24
N LYS A 90 -32.25 -16.31 -15.96
CA LYS A 90 -33.01 -17.40 -15.36
C LYS A 90 -32.19 -18.18 -14.31
N SER A 91 -30.87 -18.24 -14.47
CA SER A 91 -29.95 -18.92 -13.56
C SER A 91 -29.51 -18.06 -12.35
N MET A 92 -29.82 -16.78 -12.33
CA MET A 92 -29.55 -15.90 -11.19
C MET A 92 -30.41 -16.25 -9.97
N TRP A 93 -29.89 -15.98 -8.77
CA TRP A 93 -30.64 -16.10 -7.54
C TRP A 93 -31.81 -15.11 -7.48
N GLU A 94 -32.91 -15.49 -6.87
CA GLU A 94 -34.12 -14.63 -6.78
C GLU A 94 -33.84 -13.34 -6.03
N GLU A 95 -32.96 -13.33 -5.05
CA GLU A 95 -32.55 -12.14 -4.30
C GLU A 95 -31.81 -11.13 -5.19
N GLU A 96 -30.94 -11.60 -6.06
CA GLU A 96 -30.22 -10.76 -7.04
C GLU A 96 -31.17 -10.16 -8.07
N LYS A 97 -32.10 -10.97 -8.60
CA LYS A 97 -33.17 -10.49 -9.51
C LYS A 97 -34.01 -9.42 -8.84
N HIS A 98 -34.39 -9.67 -7.57
CA HIS A 98 -35.20 -8.73 -6.79
C HIS A 98 -34.48 -7.39 -6.57
N GLN A 99 -33.19 -7.42 -6.30
CA GLN A 99 -32.36 -6.19 -6.15
C GLN A 99 -32.35 -5.38 -7.45
N LEU A 100 -32.14 -6.02 -8.62
CA LEU A 100 -32.14 -5.34 -9.91
C LEU A 100 -33.54 -4.77 -10.26
N ASP A 101 -34.60 -5.51 -9.99
CA ASP A 101 -35.99 -5.09 -10.24
C ASP A 101 -36.42 -3.95 -9.32
N LYS A 102 -36.12 -4.05 -8.02
CA LYS A 102 -36.43 -3.03 -7.00
C LYS A 102 -35.82 -1.68 -7.33
N ASN A 103 -34.62 -1.68 -7.90
CA ASN A 103 -33.92 -0.46 -8.27
C ASN A 103 -34.26 0.02 -9.69
N HIS A 104 -35.21 -0.62 -10.36
CA HIS A 104 -35.60 -0.25 -11.73
C HIS A 104 -34.42 -0.22 -12.68
N THR A 105 -33.56 -1.23 -12.61
CA THR A 105 -32.35 -1.35 -13.45
C THR A 105 -32.74 -1.31 -14.93
N ARG A 106 -32.05 -0.49 -15.71
CA ARG A 106 -32.25 -0.32 -17.15
C ARG A 106 -31.10 -0.89 -17.97
N TYR A 107 -29.87 -0.60 -17.56
CA TYR A 107 -28.65 -1.09 -18.20
C TYR A 107 -27.66 -1.59 -17.15
N CYS A 108 -26.89 -2.58 -17.53
CA CYS A 108 -25.68 -3.02 -16.82
C CYS A 108 -24.50 -2.97 -17.79
N ALA A 109 -23.38 -2.44 -17.37
CA ALA A 109 -22.19 -2.33 -18.22
C ALA A 109 -20.94 -2.71 -17.45
N GLY A 110 -19.97 -3.32 -18.14
CA GLY A 110 -18.69 -3.70 -17.56
C GLY A 110 -17.66 -2.57 -17.63
N LEU A 111 -16.88 -2.41 -16.57
CA LEU A 111 -15.63 -1.67 -16.58
C LEU A 111 -14.49 -2.67 -16.62
N LYS A 112 -13.71 -2.68 -17.70
CA LYS A 112 -12.72 -3.72 -17.97
C LYS A 112 -11.29 -3.25 -17.69
N ASP A 113 -10.47 -4.17 -17.22
CA ASP A 113 -9.02 -4.03 -17.11
C ASP A 113 -8.36 -5.15 -17.90
N GLY A 114 -8.17 -4.93 -19.19
CA GLY A 114 -7.80 -5.98 -20.14
C GLY A 114 -8.91 -7.03 -20.24
N ASP A 115 -8.57 -8.29 -19.99
CA ASP A 115 -9.51 -9.42 -20.03
C ASP A 115 -10.32 -9.56 -18.71
N ASN A 116 -9.99 -8.75 -17.68
CA ASN A 116 -10.66 -8.83 -16.38
C ASN A 116 -11.77 -7.77 -16.26
N LEU A 117 -12.86 -8.13 -15.58
CA LEU A 117 -13.92 -7.20 -15.22
C LEU A 117 -13.53 -6.51 -13.90
N ALA A 118 -13.15 -5.23 -13.97
CA ALA A 118 -12.75 -4.44 -12.82
C ALA A 118 -13.95 -3.91 -12.03
N GLY A 119 -15.10 -3.72 -12.71
CA GLY A 119 -16.30 -3.21 -12.09
C GLY A 119 -17.55 -3.37 -12.95
N VAL A 120 -18.69 -3.11 -12.35
CA VAL A 120 -20.02 -3.15 -13.00
C VAL A 120 -20.71 -1.81 -12.75
N ILE A 121 -21.22 -1.20 -13.81
CA ILE A 121 -22.08 -0.02 -13.74
C ILE A 121 -23.54 -0.48 -13.85
N LEU A 122 -24.37 -0.04 -12.91
CA LEU A 122 -25.81 -0.20 -12.94
C LEU A 122 -26.44 1.17 -13.20
N ILE A 123 -27.28 1.23 -14.24
CA ILE A 123 -27.99 2.43 -14.64
C ILE A 123 -29.47 2.15 -14.47
N THR A 124 -30.17 2.98 -13.71
CA THR A 124 -31.60 2.83 -13.43
C THR A 124 -32.45 3.68 -14.35
N SER A 125 -33.73 3.34 -14.46
CA SER A 125 -34.69 4.09 -15.26
C SER A 125 -35.02 5.44 -14.59
N SER A 126 -35.09 6.49 -15.40
CA SER A 126 -35.68 7.74 -14.94
C SER A 126 -37.23 7.60 -14.80
N SER A 127 -37.85 8.47 -14.01
CA SER A 127 -39.32 8.53 -13.88
C SER A 127 -39.99 8.99 -15.19
N SER A 128 -39.24 9.52 -16.13
CA SER A 128 -39.76 9.94 -17.44
C SER A 128 -39.93 8.73 -18.38
N LYS A 129 -41.10 8.63 -19.00
CA LYS A 129 -41.43 7.55 -19.94
C LYS A 129 -40.85 7.79 -21.35
N LYS A 130 -39.63 8.31 -21.47
CA LYS A 130 -38.98 8.47 -22.80
C LYS A 130 -38.56 7.11 -23.37
N ARG A 131 -38.83 6.93 -24.66
CA ARG A 131 -38.48 5.75 -25.44
C ARG A 131 -36.96 5.55 -25.45
N LEU A 132 -36.55 4.29 -25.39
CA LEU A 132 -35.16 3.84 -25.62
C LEU A 132 -34.64 4.41 -26.95
N ALA A 133 -33.64 5.25 -26.90
CA ALA A 133 -32.90 5.65 -28.08
C ALA A 133 -31.83 4.58 -28.39
N TYR A 134 -31.69 4.22 -29.62
CA TYR A 134 -30.65 3.28 -30.10
C TYR A 134 -29.24 3.79 -29.72
N ASP A 135 -29.14 5.10 -29.58
CA ASP A 135 -27.88 5.80 -29.24
C ASP A 135 -27.43 5.59 -27.78
N GLU A 136 -28.29 5.17 -26.85
CA GLU A 136 -27.94 5.03 -25.43
C GLU A 136 -26.93 3.90 -25.17
N VAL A 137 -27.08 2.76 -25.86
CA VAL A 137 -26.14 1.63 -25.77
C VAL A 137 -24.76 2.06 -26.28
N GLU A 138 -24.71 2.80 -27.36
CA GLU A 138 -23.48 3.33 -27.94
C GLU A 138 -22.82 4.35 -26.99
N ILE A 139 -23.61 5.25 -26.38
CA ILE A 139 -23.11 6.21 -25.38
C ILE A 139 -22.51 5.47 -24.18
N ILE A 140 -23.23 4.49 -23.63
CA ILE A 140 -22.73 3.70 -22.49
C ILE A 140 -21.43 2.99 -22.88
N SER A 141 -21.39 2.30 -24.02
CA SER A 141 -20.23 1.57 -24.50
C SER A 141 -19.00 2.49 -24.67
N ASN A 142 -19.20 3.66 -25.27
CA ASN A 142 -18.12 4.64 -25.46
C ASN A 142 -17.60 5.18 -24.13
N ILE A 143 -18.49 5.52 -23.20
CA ILE A 143 -18.12 6.05 -21.89
C ILE A 143 -17.41 4.99 -21.05
N THR A 144 -17.94 3.77 -21.00
CA THR A 144 -17.33 2.67 -20.23
C THR A 144 -15.98 2.26 -20.79
N SER A 145 -15.79 2.29 -22.10
CA SER A 145 -14.48 2.02 -22.73
C SER A 145 -13.43 3.05 -22.31
N VAL A 146 -13.77 4.36 -22.35
CA VAL A 146 -12.87 5.42 -21.90
C VAL A 146 -12.59 5.32 -20.40
N ALA A 147 -13.62 5.08 -19.58
CA ALA A 147 -13.48 4.90 -18.15
C ALA A 147 -12.60 3.69 -17.80
N SER A 148 -12.77 2.58 -18.51
CA SER A 148 -11.97 1.36 -18.36
C SER A 148 -10.47 1.61 -18.58
N ILE A 149 -10.12 2.34 -19.64
CA ILE A 149 -8.73 2.74 -19.90
C ILE A 149 -8.18 3.62 -18.77
N ALA A 150 -8.96 4.59 -18.31
CA ALA A 150 -8.54 5.49 -17.23
C ALA A 150 -8.36 4.73 -15.89
N ILE A 151 -9.27 3.82 -15.56
CA ILE A 151 -9.17 2.96 -14.36
C ILE A 151 -7.94 2.08 -14.44
N LYS A 152 -7.68 1.46 -15.58
CA LYS A 152 -6.47 0.66 -15.82
C LYS A 152 -5.21 1.48 -15.57
N ASN A 153 -5.13 2.66 -16.17
CA ASN A 153 -3.97 3.55 -16.02
C ASN A 153 -3.80 3.99 -14.56
N ALA A 154 -4.87 4.34 -13.86
CA ALA A 154 -4.83 4.69 -12.43
C ALA A 154 -4.34 3.53 -11.56
N LYS A 155 -4.83 2.31 -11.79
CA LYS A 155 -4.35 1.10 -11.09
C LYS A 155 -2.88 0.80 -11.38
N LEU A 156 -2.46 0.86 -12.65
CA LEU A 156 -1.05 0.66 -13.02
C LEU A 156 -0.13 1.69 -12.37
N TYR A 157 -0.55 2.95 -12.34
CA TYR A 157 0.21 4.01 -11.68
C TYR A 157 0.31 3.80 -10.17
N GLU A 158 -0.79 3.45 -9.51
CA GLU A 158 -0.77 3.21 -8.06
C GLU A 158 0.05 1.97 -7.70
N ASN A 159 -0.02 0.90 -8.49
CA ASN A 159 0.83 -0.28 -8.30
C ASN A 159 2.31 0.08 -8.48
N ALA A 160 2.68 0.79 -9.54
CA ALA A 160 4.04 1.23 -9.75
C ALA A 160 4.53 2.17 -8.62
N ARG A 161 3.64 3.01 -8.10
CA ARG A 161 3.92 3.87 -6.95
C ARG A 161 4.14 3.08 -5.67
N LEU A 162 3.33 2.05 -5.41
CA LEU A 162 3.49 1.16 -4.26
C LEU A 162 4.79 0.35 -4.38
N GLU A 163 5.07 -0.26 -5.52
CA GLU A 163 6.33 -0.97 -5.80
C GLU A 163 7.56 -0.07 -5.61
N ALA A 164 7.47 1.20 -6.05
CA ALA A 164 8.55 2.16 -5.86
C ALA A 164 8.76 2.58 -4.39
N ARG A 165 7.78 2.39 -3.50
CA ARG A 165 7.79 2.89 -2.12
C ARG A 165 7.87 1.82 -1.06
N THR A 166 7.48 0.58 -1.36
CA THR A 166 7.42 -0.51 -0.38
C THR A 166 8.44 -1.60 -0.67
N ASP A 167 8.75 -2.39 0.35
CA ASP A 167 9.52 -3.62 0.27
C ASP A 167 8.59 -4.79 -0.04
N GLU A 168 8.85 -5.53 -1.10
CA GLU A 168 7.99 -6.61 -1.60
C GLU A 168 7.75 -7.73 -0.58
N LEU A 169 8.74 -8.03 0.26
CA LEU A 169 8.62 -9.12 1.24
C LEU A 169 7.76 -8.72 2.43
N THR A 170 7.93 -7.51 2.93
CA THR A 170 7.38 -7.08 4.22
C THR A 170 6.21 -6.11 4.11
N GLY A 171 6.00 -5.49 2.94
CA GLY A 171 5.00 -4.44 2.73
C GLY A 171 5.30 -3.10 3.43
N LEU A 172 6.36 -3.02 4.23
CA LEU A 172 6.80 -1.78 4.85
C LEU A 172 7.41 -0.84 3.81
N LEU A 173 7.65 0.42 4.19
CA LEU A 173 8.39 1.33 3.31
C LEU A 173 9.75 0.71 2.96
N ASN A 174 10.17 0.83 1.71
CA ASN A 174 11.51 0.48 1.33
C ASN A 174 12.49 1.56 1.79
N ARG A 175 13.79 1.22 1.81
CA ARG A 175 14.84 2.11 2.27
C ARG A 175 14.85 3.45 1.55
N LYS A 176 14.67 3.43 0.22
CA LYS A 176 14.71 4.65 -0.60
C LYS A 176 13.62 5.64 -0.19
N TYR A 177 12.39 5.18 -0.17
CA TYR A 177 11.25 6.03 0.18
C TYR A 177 11.28 6.45 1.66
N PHE A 178 11.80 5.60 2.54
CA PHE A 178 12.02 5.94 3.93
C PHE A 178 12.94 7.15 4.11
N TYR A 179 14.01 7.27 3.31
CA TYR A 179 14.87 8.47 3.33
C TYR A 179 14.16 9.74 2.91
N GLU A 180 13.26 9.65 1.94
CA GLU A 180 12.43 10.78 1.53
C GLU A 180 11.54 11.24 2.69
N VAL A 181 10.82 10.30 3.32
CA VAL A 181 9.97 10.55 4.49
C VAL A 181 10.76 11.11 5.68
N LEU A 182 11.93 10.54 5.95
CA LEU A 182 12.80 11.00 7.04
C LEU A 182 13.21 12.47 6.86
N ASN A 183 13.60 12.86 5.65
CA ASN A 183 13.97 14.25 5.36
C ASN A 183 12.76 15.19 5.49
N GLU A 184 11.60 14.79 4.97
CA GLU A 184 10.36 15.57 5.07
C GLU A 184 9.94 15.77 6.53
N GLU A 185 9.92 14.70 7.33
CA GLU A 185 9.53 14.75 8.74
C GLU A 185 10.55 15.52 9.57
N PHE A 186 11.83 15.43 9.27
CA PHE A 186 12.86 16.21 9.92
C PHE A 186 12.65 17.72 9.73
N GLU A 187 12.35 18.15 8.51
CA GLU A 187 12.05 19.55 8.18
C GLU A 187 10.76 20.06 8.84
N LYS A 188 9.70 19.21 8.86
CA LYS A 188 8.43 19.55 9.51
C LYS A 188 8.52 19.66 11.02
N ASN A 189 9.40 18.88 11.65
CA ASN A 189 9.51 18.77 13.12
C ASN A 189 10.73 19.49 13.68
N LYS A 190 11.21 20.58 13.06
CA LYS A 190 12.39 21.35 13.51
C LYS A 190 12.30 21.83 14.96
N ASP A 191 11.10 22.17 15.41
CA ASP A 191 10.81 22.68 16.74
C ASP A 191 10.18 21.62 17.66
N ALA A 192 10.01 20.39 17.18
CA ALA A 192 9.41 19.28 17.91
C ALA A 192 10.36 18.08 17.96
N SER A 193 10.07 17.15 18.85
CA SER A 193 10.86 15.92 18.97
C SER A 193 10.58 14.99 17.78
N LEU A 194 11.64 14.38 17.23
CA LEU A 194 11.57 13.36 16.19
C LEU A 194 12.53 12.24 16.58
N ALA A 195 12.01 11.09 16.94
CA ALA A 195 12.82 9.93 17.30
C ALA A 195 12.98 8.98 16.11
N LEU A 196 14.17 8.40 15.98
CA LEU A 196 14.51 7.36 15.02
C LEU A 196 15.06 6.14 15.76
N ALA A 197 14.55 4.97 15.43
CA ALA A 197 15.08 3.71 15.88
C ALA A 197 15.44 2.81 14.69
N ILE A 198 16.57 2.10 14.81
CA ILE A 198 16.94 0.99 13.91
C ILE A 198 16.92 -0.28 14.72
N ILE A 199 16.18 -1.27 14.27
CA ILE A 199 16.00 -2.59 14.88
C ILE A 199 16.64 -3.63 13.96
N ASN A 200 17.64 -4.34 14.44
CA ASN A 200 18.38 -5.34 13.71
C ASN A 200 18.10 -6.73 14.29
N VAL A 201 17.65 -7.67 13.46
CA VAL A 201 17.39 -9.04 13.88
C VAL A 201 18.71 -9.79 14.11
N ASP A 202 18.90 -10.29 15.33
CA ASP A 202 20.12 -10.98 15.72
C ASP A 202 20.21 -12.38 15.09
N ASP A 203 21.41 -12.80 14.75
CA ASP A 203 21.75 -14.13 14.27
C ASP A 203 20.86 -14.68 13.13
N PHE A 204 20.29 -13.78 12.32
CA PHE A 204 19.36 -14.13 11.25
C PHE A 204 19.96 -15.10 10.21
N LYS A 205 21.27 -14.98 9.94
CA LYS A 205 21.97 -15.94 9.06
C LYS A 205 21.92 -17.35 9.63
N LEU A 206 22.14 -17.50 10.93
CA LEU A 206 22.05 -18.80 11.61
C LEU A 206 20.60 -19.33 11.60
N TYR A 207 19.62 -18.47 11.77
CA TYR A 207 18.22 -18.83 11.67
C TYR A 207 17.87 -19.40 10.29
N ASN A 208 18.33 -18.76 9.20
CA ASN A 208 18.15 -19.27 7.84
C ASN A 208 18.87 -20.61 7.62
N GLN A 209 20.04 -20.80 8.21
CA GLN A 209 20.76 -22.08 8.13
C GLN A 209 20.03 -23.23 8.85
N LEU A 210 19.35 -22.94 9.95
CA LEU A 210 18.62 -23.92 10.72
C LEU A 210 17.24 -24.28 10.14
N TYR A 211 16.54 -23.29 9.60
CA TYR A 211 15.13 -23.43 9.24
C TYR A 211 14.82 -23.19 7.77
N GLY A 212 15.83 -22.79 6.99
CA GLY A 212 15.72 -22.48 5.57
C GLY A 212 15.28 -21.04 5.28
N ILE A 213 15.55 -20.59 4.05
CA ILE A 213 15.30 -19.21 3.58
C ILE A 213 13.79 -18.88 3.66
N LYS A 214 12.92 -19.80 3.27
CA LYS A 214 11.48 -19.59 3.29
C LYS A 214 10.95 -19.29 4.71
N GLU A 215 11.43 -20.02 5.73
CA GLU A 215 11.06 -19.73 7.11
C GLU A 215 11.69 -18.41 7.59
N GLY A 216 12.89 -18.07 7.12
CA GLY A 216 13.50 -16.77 7.37
C GLY A 216 12.67 -15.61 6.81
N ASP A 217 12.19 -15.74 5.58
CA ASP A 217 11.31 -14.72 4.97
C ASP A 217 10.01 -14.56 5.76
N MET A 218 9.36 -15.66 6.15
CA MET A 218 8.19 -15.62 7.03
C MET A 218 8.50 -15.02 8.41
N CYS A 219 9.70 -15.24 8.93
CA CYS A 219 10.16 -14.61 10.16
C CYS A 219 10.25 -13.08 10.00
N LEU A 220 10.85 -12.58 8.91
CA LEU A 220 10.94 -11.14 8.64
C LEU A 220 9.57 -10.51 8.43
N GLN A 221 8.63 -11.20 7.78
CA GLN A 221 7.25 -10.76 7.64
C GLN A 221 6.58 -10.61 9.02
N ARG A 222 6.69 -11.61 9.90
CA ARG A 222 6.15 -11.53 11.27
C ARG A 222 6.77 -10.40 12.09
N VAL A 223 8.08 -10.18 11.95
CA VAL A 223 8.77 -9.05 12.60
C VAL A 223 8.22 -7.72 12.08
N ALA A 224 8.06 -7.60 10.76
CA ALA A 224 7.47 -6.43 10.13
C ALA A 224 6.05 -6.14 10.61
N ASP A 225 5.20 -7.16 10.70
CA ASP A 225 3.82 -7.06 11.20
C ASP A 225 3.77 -6.56 12.66
N ILE A 226 4.66 -7.09 13.52
CA ILE A 226 4.77 -6.66 14.92
C ILE A 226 5.18 -5.20 15.00
N ILE A 227 6.21 -4.80 14.24
CA ILE A 227 6.69 -3.42 14.22
C ILE A 227 5.59 -2.48 13.72
N ASN A 228 4.99 -2.81 12.58
CA ASN A 228 3.95 -1.98 11.97
C ASN A 228 2.71 -1.83 12.85
N SER A 229 2.24 -2.91 13.44
CA SER A 229 1.09 -2.90 14.35
C SER A 229 1.37 -2.12 15.64
N SER A 230 2.62 -2.17 16.14
CA SER A 230 3.01 -1.47 17.37
C SER A 230 3.17 0.04 17.14
N VAL A 231 3.63 0.45 15.97
CA VAL A 231 3.79 1.86 15.59
C VAL A 231 2.45 2.47 15.16
N GLY A 232 1.65 1.74 14.38
CA GLY A 232 0.36 2.21 13.88
C GLY A 232 0.45 3.56 13.18
N GLU A 233 -0.47 4.45 13.53
CA GLU A 233 -0.52 5.82 12.97
C GLU A 233 0.47 6.79 13.62
N SER A 234 1.23 6.35 14.63
CA SER A 234 2.15 7.22 15.38
C SER A 234 3.45 7.52 14.63
N GLY A 235 3.72 6.82 13.54
CA GLY A 235 4.97 7.01 12.80
C GLY A 235 5.07 6.18 11.53
N TYR A 236 6.29 6.01 11.06
CA TYR A 236 6.60 5.33 9.82
C TYR A 236 7.51 4.12 10.09
N THR A 237 7.26 3.04 9.37
CA THR A 237 8.01 1.79 9.47
C THR A 237 8.59 1.40 8.13
N ALA A 238 9.83 0.96 8.11
CA ALA A 238 10.53 0.62 6.87
C ALA A 238 11.42 -0.61 7.03
N ARG A 239 11.60 -1.34 5.95
CA ARG A 239 12.69 -2.30 5.83
C ARG A 239 13.95 -1.56 5.40
N TYR A 240 14.85 -1.35 6.36
CA TYR A 240 16.04 -0.54 6.17
C TYR A 240 17.21 -1.32 5.55
N GLY A 241 17.27 -2.62 5.80
CA GLY A 241 18.26 -3.53 5.27
C GLY A 241 17.75 -4.97 5.22
N ALA A 242 18.61 -5.93 4.88
CA ALA A 242 18.23 -7.32 4.73
C ALA A 242 17.52 -7.91 5.96
N LYS A 243 17.96 -7.51 7.16
CA LYS A 243 17.43 -7.90 8.47
C LYS A 243 17.28 -6.71 9.42
N GLU A 244 17.15 -5.51 8.85
CA GLU A 244 17.10 -4.23 9.57
C GLU A 244 15.81 -3.50 9.27
N PHE A 245 15.20 -2.99 10.31
CA PHE A 245 13.96 -2.23 10.26
C PHE A 245 14.18 -0.84 10.85
N ALA A 246 13.62 0.16 10.21
CA ALA A 246 13.62 1.53 10.72
C ALA A 246 12.23 1.91 11.22
N VAL A 247 12.20 2.66 12.32
CA VAL A 247 10.99 3.23 12.91
C VAL A 247 11.23 4.71 13.14
N LEU A 248 10.44 5.56 12.49
CA LEU A 248 10.48 7.02 12.62
C LEU A 248 9.24 7.49 13.36
N LEU A 249 9.42 8.23 14.43
CA LEU A 249 8.39 8.60 15.40
C LEU A 249 8.33 10.12 15.59
N PRO A 250 7.53 10.85 14.81
CA PRO A 250 7.27 12.26 15.03
C PRO A 250 6.61 12.51 16.39
N GLY A 251 7.10 13.50 17.13
CA GLY A 251 6.59 13.86 18.46
C GLY A 251 7.08 12.99 19.62
N TYR A 252 7.86 11.94 19.35
CA TYR A 252 8.42 11.07 20.40
C TYR A 252 9.76 11.60 20.88
N ASP A 253 9.95 11.59 22.19
CA ASP A 253 11.25 11.76 22.83
C ASP A 253 11.98 10.41 22.97
N LEU A 254 13.21 10.45 23.47
CA LEU A 254 14.03 9.24 23.66
C LEU A 254 13.37 8.21 24.59
N PHE A 255 12.68 8.67 25.65
CA PHE A 255 12.05 7.78 26.62
C PHE A 255 10.83 7.06 26.03
N SER A 256 9.95 7.80 25.38
CA SER A 256 8.76 7.25 24.73
C SER A 256 9.12 6.29 23.59
N ALA A 257 10.13 6.65 22.79
CA ALA A 257 10.64 5.80 21.72
C ALA A 257 11.26 4.51 22.28
N ARG A 258 12.05 4.59 23.37
CA ARG A 258 12.61 3.42 24.03
C ARG A 258 11.52 2.45 24.51
N ASN A 259 10.50 2.96 25.18
CA ASN A 259 9.40 2.14 25.69
C ASN A 259 8.68 1.38 24.56
N LEU A 260 8.45 2.05 23.43
CA LEU A 260 7.86 1.42 22.25
C LEU A 260 8.77 0.32 21.69
N VAL A 261 10.06 0.60 21.49
CA VAL A 261 11.03 -0.37 20.97
C VAL A 261 11.20 -1.56 21.92
N GLU A 262 11.19 -1.35 23.24
CA GLU A 262 11.20 -2.43 24.24
C GLU A 262 9.96 -3.33 24.13
N SER A 263 8.78 -2.75 23.91
CA SER A 263 7.55 -3.49 23.69
C SER A 263 7.63 -4.34 22.41
N ILE A 264 8.15 -3.74 21.32
CA ILE A 264 8.38 -4.44 20.03
C ILE A 264 9.35 -5.61 20.24
N ALA A 265 10.48 -5.39 20.88
CA ALA A 265 11.49 -6.42 21.15
C ALA A 265 10.92 -7.61 21.93
N LYS A 266 10.10 -7.33 22.95
CA LYS A 266 9.40 -8.37 23.74
C LYS A 266 8.44 -9.18 22.88
N GLN A 267 7.66 -8.54 22.03
CA GLN A 267 6.72 -9.22 21.13
C GLN A 267 7.46 -10.11 20.11
N ILE A 268 8.56 -9.61 19.55
CA ILE A 268 9.42 -10.39 18.63
C ILE A 268 10.01 -11.61 19.35
N TYR A 269 10.49 -11.46 20.58
CA TYR A 269 11.06 -12.56 21.35
C TYR A 269 10.08 -13.72 21.58
N VAL A 270 8.79 -13.40 21.82
CA VAL A 270 7.76 -14.42 22.10
C VAL A 270 7.01 -14.88 20.85
N MET A 271 7.22 -14.31 19.68
CA MET A 271 6.43 -14.60 18.48
C MET A 271 6.54 -16.08 18.05
N ASN A 272 7.71 -16.69 18.19
CA ASN A 272 7.93 -18.09 17.83
C ASN A 272 7.36 -19.06 18.86
N ASN A 273 7.17 -18.64 20.12
CA ASN A 273 6.58 -19.48 21.17
C ASN A 273 5.08 -19.73 20.97
N ARG A 274 4.41 -18.94 20.13
CA ARG A 274 2.98 -19.08 19.82
C ARG A 274 2.69 -20.11 18.73
N ARG A 275 3.71 -20.64 18.08
CA ARG A 275 3.57 -21.67 17.04
C ARG A 275 3.55 -23.04 17.67
N THR A 276 2.51 -23.81 17.37
CA THR A 276 2.32 -25.20 17.85
C THR A 276 2.84 -26.24 16.87
N ASP A 277 3.01 -25.86 15.61
CA ASP A 277 3.42 -26.70 14.48
C ASP A 277 4.94 -26.88 14.38
N MET A 278 5.70 -25.95 14.93
CA MET A 278 7.16 -25.96 14.83
C MET A 278 7.81 -25.31 16.06
N LYS A 279 8.75 -26.01 16.70
CA LYS A 279 9.55 -25.44 17.80
C LYS A 279 10.71 -24.62 17.24
N LEU A 280 10.46 -23.37 16.93
CA LEU A 280 11.47 -22.43 16.48
C LEU A 280 12.19 -21.80 17.66
N LYS A 281 13.47 -21.48 17.49
CA LYS A 281 14.23 -20.71 18.49
C LYS A 281 13.66 -19.30 18.63
N PRO A 282 13.65 -18.73 19.85
CA PRO A 282 13.37 -17.31 20.03
C PRO A 282 14.33 -16.45 19.20
N ILE A 283 13.80 -15.34 18.67
CA ILE A 283 14.59 -14.34 17.96
C ILE A 283 14.75 -13.15 18.87
N THR A 284 15.96 -12.61 18.91
CA THR A 284 16.29 -11.37 19.60
C THR A 284 16.60 -10.28 18.59
N VAL A 285 16.54 -9.04 19.04
CA VAL A 285 16.90 -7.86 18.27
C VAL A 285 17.89 -6.98 19.02
N SER A 286 18.77 -6.35 18.26
CA SER A 286 19.63 -5.28 18.73
C SER A 286 19.14 -3.97 18.15
N ALA A 287 18.79 -3.00 18.97
CA ALA A 287 18.22 -1.74 18.54
C ALA A 287 19.01 -0.53 19.04
N GLY A 288 19.07 0.51 18.21
CA GLY A 288 19.60 1.81 18.54
C GLY A 288 18.52 2.88 18.38
N ILE A 289 18.52 3.89 19.23
CA ILE A 289 17.55 4.98 19.24
C ILE A 289 18.28 6.31 19.38
N SER A 290 17.90 7.29 18.59
CA SER A 290 18.30 8.69 18.75
C SER A 290 17.11 9.61 18.48
N ALA A 291 17.22 10.87 18.89
CA ALA A 291 16.16 11.85 18.66
C ALA A 291 16.75 13.24 18.35
N ALA A 292 16.08 13.95 17.45
CA ALA A 292 16.31 15.35 17.21
C ALA A 292 15.25 16.19 17.94
N PRO A 293 15.54 17.46 18.28
CA PRO A 293 16.82 18.16 18.13
C PRO A 293 17.83 17.84 19.24
N TYR A 294 17.44 17.06 20.24
CA TYR A 294 18.22 16.83 21.46
C TYR A 294 19.61 16.22 21.21
N ALA A 295 19.66 15.14 20.43
CA ALA A 295 20.90 14.39 20.17
C ALA A 295 21.44 14.57 18.75
N ALA A 296 20.66 15.14 17.83
CA ALA A 296 21.05 15.33 16.44
C ALA A 296 20.53 16.66 15.87
N LYS A 297 21.35 17.33 15.06
CA LYS A 297 21.04 18.63 14.44
C LYS A 297 20.61 18.50 12.98
N ASN A 298 20.85 17.38 12.36
CA ASN A 298 20.50 17.08 11.00
C ASN A 298 20.26 15.58 10.81
N VAL A 299 19.67 15.21 9.68
CA VAL A 299 19.33 13.81 9.34
C VAL A 299 20.55 12.90 9.36
N LYS A 300 21.69 13.37 8.84
CA LYS A 300 22.93 12.61 8.83
C LYS A 300 23.39 12.25 10.23
N GLU A 301 23.44 13.24 11.12
CA GLU A 301 23.83 13.04 12.53
C GLU A 301 22.83 12.12 13.26
N LEU A 302 21.53 12.23 12.96
CA LEU A 302 20.50 11.36 13.53
C LEU A 302 20.73 9.89 13.15
N LEU A 303 21.02 9.60 11.89
CA LEU A 303 21.32 8.26 11.39
C LEU A 303 22.64 7.71 11.97
N GLU A 304 23.71 8.50 11.96
CA GLU A 304 25.01 8.12 12.53
C GLU A 304 24.90 7.75 14.01
N ASN A 305 24.13 8.50 14.77
CA ASN A 305 23.90 8.25 16.19
C ASN A 305 23.17 6.93 16.44
N VAL A 306 22.15 6.63 15.63
CA VAL A 306 21.39 5.39 15.72
C VAL A 306 22.28 4.19 15.33
N ASP A 307 23.05 4.30 14.27
CA ASP A 307 23.94 3.24 13.81
C ASP A 307 25.03 2.93 14.89
N LEU A 308 25.58 3.95 15.54
CA LEU A 308 26.49 3.79 16.65
C LEU A 308 25.84 3.06 17.84
N ALA A 309 24.60 3.41 18.18
CA ALA A 309 23.88 2.76 19.25
C ALA A 309 23.64 1.28 18.93
N VAL A 310 23.22 0.93 17.69
CA VAL A 310 23.09 -0.47 17.23
C VAL A 310 24.42 -1.21 17.29
N TYR A 311 25.49 -0.59 16.79
CA TYR A 311 26.82 -1.17 16.82
C TYR A 311 27.24 -1.53 18.26
N HIS A 312 27.01 -0.62 19.22
CA HIS A 312 27.32 -0.86 20.63
C HIS A 312 26.59 -2.09 21.17
N VAL A 313 25.28 -2.20 20.93
CA VAL A 313 24.49 -3.37 21.37
C VAL A 313 25.03 -4.67 20.78
N LYS A 314 25.31 -4.69 19.49
CA LYS A 314 25.83 -5.87 18.80
C LYS A 314 27.17 -6.36 19.36
N HIS A 315 28.04 -5.43 19.81
CA HIS A 315 29.34 -5.75 20.38
C HIS A 315 29.32 -5.99 21.90
N SER A 316 28.23 -5.61 22.57
CA SER A 316 28.00 -5.84 24.00
C SER A 316 27.21 -7.10 24.33
N GLY A 317 27.04 -8.01 23.33
CA GLY A 317 26.36 -9.29 23.55
C GLY A 317 25.03 -9.44 22.85
N LYS A 318 24.60 -8.46 22.03
CA LYS A 318 23.30 -8.45 21.31
C LYS A 318 22.08 -8.40 22.25
N ASN A 319 20.89 -8.61 21.72
CA ASN A 319 19.63 -8.66 22.48
C ASN A 319 19.49 -7.48 23.46
N GLY A 320 19.48 -6.28 22.93
CA GLY A 320 19.41 -5.07 23.75
C GLY A 320 19.01 -3.83 22.97
N ILE A 321 18.85 -2.77 23.70
CA ILE A 321 18.46 -1.46 23.17
C ILE A 321 19.39 -0.40 23.75
N GLN A 322 20.02 0.37 22.88
CA GLN A 322 20.87 1.49 23.27
C GLN A 322 20.23 2.80 22.79
N VAL A 323 20.06 3.71 23.71
CA VAL A 323 19.70 5.09 23.42
C VAL A 323 20.99 5.90 23.22
N PHE A 324 21.07 6.65 22.13
CA PHE A 324 22.15 7.59 21.90
C PHE A 324 21.81 8.93 22.54
N ASP A 325 22.51 9.25 23.60
CA ASP A 325 22.44 10.54 24.26
C ASP A 325 23.85 11.18 24.36
N THR A 326 23.93 12.38 24.93
CA THR A 326 25.19 13.11 25.13
C THR A 326 26.16 12.39 26.04
N MET A 327 25.65 11.62 27.02
CA MET A 327 26.50 10.84 27.95
C MET A 327 27.12 9.64 27.23
N PHE A 328 26.34 8.94 26.42
CA PHE A 328 26.82 7.84 25.58
C PHE A 328 27.92 8.32 24.61
N ARG A 329 27.72 9.49 23.97
CA ARG A 329 28.71 10.10 23.07
C ARG A 329 30.02 10.40 23.78
N ASN A 330 29.98 10.93 24.99
CA ASN A 330 31.18 11.31 25.75
C ASN A 330 31.98 10.09 26.21
N ASN A 331 31.29 9.00 26.56
CA ASN A 331 31.93 7.77 27.05
C ASN A 331 32.52 6.91 25.91
N ASN A 332 32.13 7.14 24.64
CA ASN A 332 32.50 6.32 23.51
C ASN A 332 33.23 7.09 22.38
N LYS A 333 33.96 8.19 22.72
CA LYS A 333 34.67 9.00 21.69
C LYS A 333 35.66 8.21 20.86
N ASP A 334 36.32 7.20 21.42
CA ASP A 334 37.28 6.35 20.69
C ASP A 334 36.59 5.28 19.81
N ALA A 335 35.39 4.84 20.17
CA ALA A 335 34.56 3.95 19.37
C ALA A 335 34.00 4.67 18.14
N HIS A 336 33.73 5.97 18.23
CA HIS A 336 33.22 6.81 17.13
C HIS A 336 34.16 6.79 15.91
N ALA A 337 35.46 6.97 16.12
CA ALA A 337 36.43 6.99 15.03
C ALA A 337 36.60 5.62 14.33
N LYS A 338 36.54 4.52 15.09
CA LYS A 338 36.63 3.16 14.55
C LYS A 338 35.35 2.73 13.81
N THR A 339 34.20 3.14 14.32
CA THR A 339 32.90 2.80 13.73
C THR A 339 32.65 3.57 12.45
N HIS A 340 33.01 4.85 12.37
CA HIS A 340 32.97 5.62 11.13
C HIS A 340 33.80 4.96 10.02
N ALA A 341 35.01 4.50 10.32
CA ALA A 341 35.85 3.83 9.34
C ALA A 341 35.28 2.48 8.88
N HIS A 342 34.54 1.77 9.74
CA HIS A 342 33.94 0.48 9.41
C HIS A 342 32.63 0.64 8.64
N ILE A 343 31.77 1.57 9.05
CA ILE A 343 30.55 1.93 8.36
C ILE A 343 30.89 2.47 6.96
N TYR A 344 31.86 3.36 6.83
CA TYR A 344 32.31 3.86 5.53
C TYR A 344 32.76 2.74 4.60
N LYS A 345 33.47 1.74 5.12
CA LYS A 345 33.96 0.61 4.34
C LYS A 345 32.85 -0.35 3.89
N GLU A 346 31.82 -0.51 4.70
CA GLU A 346 30.63 -1.35 4.37
C GLU A 346 29.69 -0.66 3.36
N TYR A 347 29.62 0.68 3.40
CA TYR A 347 28.82 1.48 2.46
C TYR A 347 29.59 1.97 1.22
N GLU A 348 30.90 1.93 1.22
CA GLU A 348 31.76 2.37 0.12
C GLU A 348 31.39 1.67 -1.20
N SER A 349 31.16 0.36 -1.16
CA SER A 349 30.73 -0.42 -2.33
C SER A 349 29.33 -0.04 -2.83
N THR A 350 28.43 0.31 -1.91
CA THR A 350 27.05 0.70 -2.24
C THR A 350 27.01 2.13 -2.79
N ILE A 351 27.81 3.03 -2.23
CA ILE A 351 27.96 4.42 -2.70
C ILE A 351 28.59 4.42 -4.08
N TYR A 352 29.66 3.63 -4.32
CA TYR A 352 30.28 3.50 -5.64
C TYR A 352 29.32 2.91 -6.68
N ALA A 353 28.52 1.90 -6.31
CA ALA A 353 27.53 1.31 -7.21
C ALA A 353 26.41 2.32 -7.57
N LEU A 354 25.97 3.13 -6.62
CA LEU A 354 24.96 4.18 -6.85
C LEU A 354 25.52 5.33 -7.67
N THR A 355 26.76 5.75 -7.42
CA THR A 355 27.44 6.80 -8.20
C THR A 355 27.68 6.34 -9.65
N ALA A 356 28.12 5.11 -9.84
CA ALA A 356 28.31 4.53 -11.18
C ALA A 356 26.98 4.38 -11.95
N ALA A 357 25.87 4.08 -11.25
CA ALA A 357 24.54 4.01 -11.86
C ALA A 357 24.01 5.38 -12.27
N ILE A 358 24.35 6.44 -11.53
CA ILE A 358 23.99 7.82 -11.85
C ILE A 358 24.80 8.30 -13.05
N ASP A 359 26.12 8.08 -13.06
CA ASP A 359 27.01 8.43 -14.18
C ASP A 359 26.64 7.70 -15.48
N ALA A 360 26.24 6.41 -15.38
CA ALA A 360 25.75 5.66 -16.54
C ALA A 360 24.44 6.20 -17.10
N LYS A 361 23.56 6.76 -16.27
CA LYS A 361 22.29 7.35 -16.68
C LYS A 361 22.48 8.71 -17.37
N ASP A 362 23.43 9.51 -16.91
CA ASP A 362 23.74 10.81 -17.53
C ASP A 362 24.41 10.66 -18.90
N HIS A 363 25.15 9.57 -19.14
CA HIS A 363 25.70 9.27 -20.46
C HIS A 363 24.65 8.76 -21.48
N TYR A 364 23.50 8.27 -21.05
CA TYR A 364 22.42 7.80 -21.95
C TYR A 364 21.53 8.93 -22.49
N TYR A 365 21.59 10.12 -21.92
CA TYR A 365 20.79 11.29 -22.35
C TYR A 365 21.56 12.28 -23.24
N LEU A 366 22.81 11.94 -23.66
CA LEU A 366 23.66 12.77 -24.52
C LEU A 366 24.00 12.13 -25.89
N GLN A 367 23.21 11.13 -26.32
CA GLN A 367 23.28 10.61 -27.70
C GLN A 367 21.97 10.78 -28.44
#